data_c57fca7aa8193cb5032d72158e2e6444
#
_entry.id   c57fca7aa8193cb5032d72158e2e6444
#
_cell.length_a   1.000
_cell.length_b   1.000
_cell.length_c   1.000
_cell.angle_alpha   90.00
_cell.angle_beta   90.00
_cell.angle_gamma   90.00
#
_symmetry.space_group_name_H-M   'P 1'
#
loop_
_entity.id
_entity.type
_entity.pdbx_description
1 polymer ?
#
loop_
_entity_poly.entity_id
_entity_poly.type
_entity_poly.pdbx_seq_one_letter_code
_entity_poly.pdbx_strand_id
1 'polypeptide(L)'
;MRRTKAERTEQQNNSRLEISGVLLLALGCFAAAAYFGLPTGTIGAFIDKVMNYTLGKGAFLFPLACIVLGIRFSFSHKGIGFSKKGLALTLLMLCLLGTAHHVFVPVGEELVPEQLKEGGGLLGGAFLLALRRLSGTAGALIILIAGIICGV
;
A
#
# COMPACT_ATOMS: atom_id res chain seq x y z
N MET A 1 -10.92 41.57 -15.01
CA MET A 1 -10.43 41.38 -13.63
C MET A 1 -9.16 40.52 -13.69
N ARG A 2 -8.00 41.04 -13.29
CA ARG A 2 -6.75 40.23 -13.24
C ARG A 2 -6.75 39.41 -11.95
N ARG A 3 -6.82 38.07 -12.07
CA ARG A 3 -6.69 37.16 -10.92
C ARG A 3 -5.34 37.40 -10.23
N THR A 4 -5.34 37.41 -8.91
CA THR A 4 -4.12 37.58 -8.11
C THR A 4 -3.18 36.38 -8.31
N LYS A 5 -1.88 36.59 -8.05
CA LYS A 5 -0.86 35.54 -8.20
C LYS A 5 -1.16 34.33 -7.28
N ALA A 6 -1.75 34.58 -6.11
CA ALA A 6 -2.16 33.54 -5.17
C ALA A 6 -3.29 32.66 -5.74
N GLU A 7 -4.35 33.25 -6.30
CA GLU A 7 -5.48 32.53 -6.92
C GLU A 7 -5.04 31.65 -8.10
N ARG A 8 -4.08 32.14 -8.90
CA ARG A 8 -3.52 31.34 -10.01
C ARG A 8 -2.76 30.11 -9.50
N THR A 9 -1.96 30.27 -8.43
CA THR A 9 -1.18 29.18 -7.83
C THR A 9 -2.10 28.13 -7.22
N GLU A 10 -3.15 28.56 -6.52
CA GLU A 10 -4.13 27.68 -5.91
C GLU A 10 -4.91 26.89 -6.98
N GLN A 11 -5.38 27.56 -8.04
CA GLN A 11 -6.05 26.92 -9.16
C GLN A 11 -5.16 25.91 -9.88
N GLN A 12 -3.88 26.25 -10.08
CA GLN A 12 -2.93 25.35 -10.72
C GLN A 12 -2.64 24.12 -9.84
N ASN A 13 -2.58 24.29 -8.52
CA ASN A 13 -2.38 23.17 -7.58
C ASN A 13 -3.60 22.25 -7.54
N ASN A 14 -4.80 22.81 -7.54
CA ASN A 14 -6.05 22.04 -7.57
C ASN A 14 -6.18 21.24 -8.87
N SER A 15 -5.87 21.82 -10.02
CA SER A 15 -5.89 21.10 -11.30
C SER A 15 -4.88 19.96 -11.36
N ARG A 16 -3.69 20.14 -10.77
CA ARG A 16 -2.69 19.07 -10.69
C ARG A 16 -3.16 17.91 -9.80
N LEU A 17 -3.80 18.20 -8.68
CA LEU A 17 -4.36 17.19 -7.79
C LEU A 17 -5.50 16.42 -8.47
N GLU A 18 -6.36 17.11 -9.20
CA GLU A 18 -7.46 16.50 -9.95
C GLU A 18 -6.95 15.55 -11.04
N ILE A 19 -6.00 16.00 -11.86
CA ILE A 19 -5.36 15.16 -12.89
C ILE A 19 -4.68 13.95 -12.25
N SER A 20 -3.92 14.16 -11.18
CA SER A 20 -3.26 13.06 -10.45
C SER A 20 -4.28 12.10 -9.85
N GLY A 21 -5.41 12.61 -9.38
CA GLY A 21 -6.51 11.80 -8.85
C GLY A 21 -7.13 10.90 -9.91
N VAL A 22 -7.43 11.45 -11.09
CA VAL A 22 -7.98 10.68 -12.23
C VAL A 22 -7.00 9.61 -12.69
N LEU A 23 -5.71 9.95 -12.82
CA LEU A 23 -4.67 8.99 -13.21
C LEU A 23 -4.52 7.86 -12.17
N LEU A 24 -4.56 8.20 -10.89
CA LEU A 24 -4.45 7.22 -9.80
C LEU A 24 -5.68 6.31 -9.76
N LEU A 25 -6.86 6.87 -10.04
CA LEU A 25 -8.11 6.11 -10.12
C LEU A 25 -8.09 5.13 -11.30
N ALA A 26 -7.64 5.58 -12.46
CA ALA A 26 -7.47 4.73 -13.64
C ALA A 26 -6.45 3.60 -13.37
N LEU A 27 -5.32 3.92 -12.74
CA LEU A 27 -4.31 2.93 -12.34
C LEU A 27 -4.89 1.92 -11.35
N GLY A 28 -5.64 2.37 -10.36
CA GLY A 28 -6.29 1.52 -9.37
C GLY A 28 -7.30 0.55 -10.00
N CYS A 29 -8.16 1.05 -10.89
CA CYS A 29 -9.11 0.20 -11.63
C CYS A 29 -8.39 -0.81 -12.53
N PHE A 30 -7.33 -0.39 -13.21
CA PHE A 30 -6.52 -1.27 -14.07
C PHE A 30 -5.81 -2.36 -13.24
N ALA A 31 -5.22 -1.98 -12.10
CA ALA A 31 -4.59 -2.90 -11.17
C ALA A 31 -5.58 -3.88 -10.54
N ALA A 32 -6.80 -3.42 -10.22
CA ALA A 32 -7.88 -4.30 -9.76
C ALA A 32 -8.28 -5.30 -10.84
N ALA A 33 -8.44 -4.85 -12.07
CA ALA A 33 -8.73 -5.74 -13.21
C ALA A 33 -7.65 -6.81 -13.39
N ALA A 34 -6.38 -6.43 -13.28
CA ALA A 34 -5.25 -7.36 -13.34
C ALA A 34 -5.29 -8.38 -12.18
N TYR A 35 -5.54 -7.91 -10.96
CA TYR A 35 -5.64 -8.76 -9.76
C TYR A 35 -6.77 -9.80 -9.87
N PHE A 36 -7.92 -9.43 -10.44
CA PHE A 36 -9.05 -10.35 -10.68
C PHE A 36 -8.88 -11.23 -11.93
N GLY A 37 -7.71 -11.20 -12.58
CA GLY A 37 -7.42 -12.05 -13.73
C GLY A 37 -8.14 -11.65 -15.02
N LEU A 38 -8.63 -10.42 -15.13
CA LEU A 38 -9.21 -9.91 -16.36
C LEU A 38 -8.13 -9.76 -17.44
N PRO A 39 -8.46 -9.83 -18.73
CA PRO A 39 -7.50 -9.76 -19.83
C PRO A 39 -6.91 -8.35 -19.99
N THR A 40 -5.97 -7.99 -19.13
CA THR A 40 -5.28 -6.70 -19.10
C THR A 40 -3.96 -6.70 -19.89
N GLY A 41 -3.68 -7.78 -20.59
CA GLY A 41 -2.48 -7.91 -21.41
C GLY A 41 -1.19 -8.01 -20.59
N THR A 42 -0.05 -7.82 -21.26
CA THR A 42 1.29 -7.97 -20.67
C THR A 42 1.54 -6.97 -19.53
N ILE A 43 1.01 -5.75 -19.64
CA ILE A 43 1.16 -4.70 -18.63
C ILE A 43 0.42 -5.11 -17.34
N GLY A 44 -0.79 -5.61 -17.47
CA GLY A 44 -1.56 -6.07 -16.30
C GLY A 44 -0.90 -7.26 -15.61
N ALA A 45 -0.41 -8.23 -16.38
CA ALA A 45 0.35 -9.37 -15.85
C ALA A 45 1.62 -8.93 -15.09
N PHE A 46 2.31 -7.91 -15.58
CA PHE A 46 3.47 -7.33 -14.91
C PHE A 46 3.07 -6.65 -13.58
N ILE A 47 2.01 -5.83 -13.59
CA ILE A 47 1.49 -5.16 -12.39
C ILE A 47 1.04 -6.19 -11.36
N ASP A 48 0.29 -7.22 -11.76
CA ASP A 48 -0.13 -8.29 -10.87
C ASP A 48 1.07 -9.00 -10.23
N LYS A 49 2.08 -9.35 -11.03
CA LYS A 49 3.32 -9.95 -10.53
C LYS A 49 4.02 -9.08 -9.51
N VAL A 50 4.14 -7.76 -9.77
CA VAL A 50 4.78 -6.80 -8.86
C VAL A 50 3.98 -6.67 -7.56
N MET A 51 2.65 -6.58 -7.64
CA MET A 51 1.78 -6.50 -6.46
C MET A 51 1.90 -7.74 -5.59
N ASN A 52 1.78 -8.92 -6.19
CA ASN A 52 1.88 -10.19 -5.47
C ASN A 52 3.27 -10.40 -4.86
N TYR A 53 4.34 -9.98 -5.54
CA TYR A 53 5.70 -10.06 -5.01
C TYR A 53 5.91 -9.09 -3.84
N THR A 54 5.38 -7.86 -3.94
CA THR A 54 5.60 -6.79 -2.95
C THR A 54 4.72 -6.94 -1.72
N LEU A 55 3.45 -7.29 -1.91
CA LEU A 55 2.42 -7.31 -0.86
C LEU A 55 1.91 -8.72 -0.55
N GLY A 56 2.26 -9.73 -1.35
CA GLY A 56 1.81 -11.10 -1.18
C GLY A 56 0.29 -11.20 -1.15
N LYS A 57 -0.25 -11.89 -0.13
CA LYS A 57 -1.72 -11.98 0.10
C LYS A 57 -2.40 -10.63 0.30
N GLY A 58 -1.65 -9.58 0.62
CA GLY A 58 -2.16 -8.20 0.71
C GLY A 58 -2.18 -7.45 -0.62
N ALA A 59 -1.92 -8.10 -1.76
CA ALA A 59 -1.83 -7.45 -3.07
C ALA A 59 -3.09 -6.64 -3.44
N PHE A 60 -4.28 -7.08 -2.99
CA PHE A 60 -5.55 -6.36 -3.19
C PHE A 60 -5.59 -4.97 -2.54
N LEU A 61 -4.73 -4.71 -1.54
CA LEU A 61 -4.65 -3.41 -0.87
C LEU A 61 -4.12 -2.32 -1.80
N PHE A 62 -3.26 -2.67 -2.77
CA PHE A 62 -2.71 -1.70 -3.70
C PHE A 62 -3.77 -1.04 -4.59
N PRO A 63 -4.60 -1.79 -5.36
CA PRO A 63 -5.64 -1.18 -6.15
C PRO A 63 -6.66 -0.44 -5.29
N LEU A 64 -7.01 -0.96 -4.11
CA LEU A 64 -7.92 -0.30 -3.19
C LEU A 64 -7.37 1.06 -2.73
N ALA A 65 -6.10 1.12 -2.34
CA ALA A 65 -5.44 2.36 -1.94
C ALA A 65 -5.40 3.38 -3.08
N CYS A 66 -5.06 2.94 -4.31
CA CYS A 66 -5.05 3.80 -5.50
C CYS A 66 -6.45 4.38 -5.79
N ILE A 67 -7.50 3.58 -5.69
CA ILE A 67 -8.88 4.02 -5.91
C ILE A 67 -9.28 5.05 -4.84
N VAL A 68 -9.07 4.75 -3.56
CA VAL A 68 -9.44 5.64 -2.44
C VAL A 68 -8.68 6.97 -2.52
N LEU A 69 -7.37 6.93 -2.80
CA LEU A 69 -6.57 8.15 -2.97
C LEU A 69 -6.97 8.91 -4.23
N GLY A 70 -7.27 8.22 -5.33
CA GLY A 70 -7.73 8.81 -6.58
C GLY A 70 -9.03 9.58 -6.39
N ILE A 71 -10.02 8.99 -5.72
CA ILE A 71 -11.28 9.64 -5.36
C ILE A 71 -10.99 10.86 -4.47
N ARG A 72 -10.15 10.70 -3.44
CA ARG A 72 -9.82 11.79 -2.52
C ARG A 72 -9.17 12.98 -3.24
N PHE A 73 -8.25 12.76 -4.15
CA PHE A 73 -7.59 13.83 -4.89
C PHE A 73 -8.53 14.51 -5.89
N SER A 74 -9.38 13.74 -6.58
CA SER A 74 -10.36 14.29 -7.52
C SER A 74 -11.41 15.14 -6.84
N PHE A 75 -11.95 14.69 -5.70
CA PHE A 75 -13.11 15.36 -5.08
C PHE A 75 -12.74 16.33 -3.94
N SER A 76 -11.70 16.05 -3.17
CA SER A 76 -11.38 16.86 -1.99
C SER A 76 -10.31 17.92 -2.24
N HIS A 77 -9.59 17.87 -3.36
CA HIS A 77 -8.49 18.76 -3.71
C HIS A 77 -7.44 18.90 -2.57
N LYS A 78 -7.40 17.92 -1.66
CA LYS A 78 -6.49 17.88 -0.53
C LYS A 78 -5.38 16.89 -0.83
N GLY A 79 -4.16 17.38 -0.92
CA GLY A 79 -2.97 16.54 -1.06
C GLY A 79 -2.77 15.59 0.12
N ILE A 80 -1.81 14.67 -0.02
CA ILE A 80 -1.38 13.80 1.07
C ILE A 80 -0.67 14.67 2.10
N GLY A 81 -1.40 15.13 3.13
CA GLY A 81 -0.76 15.66 4.32
C GLY A 81 -0.25 14.50 5.19
N PHE A 82 0.96 14.64 5.74
CA PHE A 82 1.44 13.74 6.79
C PHE A 82 0.53 13.89 8.01
N SER A 83 -0.57 13.17 8.01
CA SER A 83 -1.50 13.12 9.13
C SER A 83 -1.10 11.97 10.05
N LYS A 84 -1.23 12.18 11.36
CA LYS A 84 -1.05 11.10 12.37
C LYS A 84 -1.90 9.88 12.03
N LYS A 85 -3.11 10.09 11.49
CA LYS A 85 -4.01 9.02 11.02
C LYS A 85 -3.44 8.25 9.82
N GLY A 86 -2.79 8.93 8.87
CA GLY A 86 -2.14 8.28 7.73
C GLY A 86 -0.95 7.41 8.16
N LEU A 87 -0.15 7.90 9.10
CA LEU A 87 0.97 7.15 9.66
C LEU A 87 0.48 5.89 10.42
N ALA A 88 -0.57 6.04 11.25
CA ALA A 88 -1.18 4.92 11.96
C ALA A 88 -1.72 3.85 11.00
N LEU A 89 -2.41 4.26 9.93
CA LEU A 89 -2.92 3.34 8.92
C LEU A 89 -1.78 2.60 8.19
N THR A 90 -0.70 3.29 7.84
CA THR A 90 0.47 2.66 7.21
C THR A 90 1.12 1.65 8.14
N LEU A 91 1.28 1.98 9.42
CA LEU A 91 1.83 1.09 10.43
C LEU A 91 0.92 -0.14 10.63
N LEU A 92 -0.38 0.07 10.71
CA LEU A 92 -1.37 -1.01 10.79
C LEU A 92 -1.26 -1.97 9.60
N MET A 93 -1.15 -1.44 8.38
CA MET A 93 -0.97 -2.25 7.18
C MET A 93 0.33 -3.07 7.23
N LEU A 94 1.45 -2.47 7.65
CA LEU A 94 2.72 -3.18 7.82
C LEU A 94 2.63 -4.28 8.88
N CYS A 95 1.95 -4.02 9.99
CA CYS A 95 1.74 -5.04 11.03
C CYS A 95 0.86 -6.19 10.54
N LEU A 96 -0.19 -5.91 9.76
CA LEU A 96 -1.04 -6.94 9.16
C LEU A 96 -0.26 -7.79 8.14
N LEU A 97 0.52 -7.15 7.26
CA LEU A 97 1.37 -7.86 6.29
C LEU A 97 2.45 -8.70 7.00
N GLY A 98 3.08 -8.14 8.04
CA GLY A 98 4.07 -8.86 8.86
C GLY A 98 3.46 -10.05 9.58
N THR A 99 2.24 -9.92 10.12
CA THR A 99 1.52 -11.01 10.77
C THR A 99 1.13 -12.11 9.78
N ALA A 100 0.61 -11.73 8.60
CA ALA A 100 0.31 -12.68 7.54
C ALA A 100 1.59 -13.44 7.14
N HIS A 101 2.72 -12.73 6.99
CA HIS A 101 4.00 -13.36 6.68
C HIS A 101 4.48 -14.31 7.79
N HIS A 102 4.31 -13.92 9.06
CA HIS A 102 4.66 -14.76 10.21
C HIS A 102 3.87 -16.06 10.28
N VAL A 103 2.58 -16.03 9.89
CA VAL A 103 1.67 -17.20 9.95
C VAL A 103 1.90 -18.15 8.78
N PHE A 104 2.13 -17.62 7.58
CA PHE A 104 2.16 -18.43 6.36
C PHE A 104 3.58 -18.80 5.90
N VAL A 105 4.63 -18.17 6.42
CA VAL A 105 6.00 -18.40 5.97
C VAL A 105 6.87 -18.95 7.11
N PRO A 106 7.59 -20.07 6.88
CA PRO A 106 8.49 -20.65 7.85
C PRO A 106 9.61 -19.68 8.26
N VAL A 107 10.13 -19.87 9.48
CA VAL A 107 11.28 -19.10 10.00
C VAL A 107 12.52 -19.44 9.18
N GLY A 108 13.20 -18.41 8.66
CA GLY A 108 14.37 -18.54 7.82
C GLY A 108 14.12 -18.43 6.32
N GLU A 109 12.86 -18.48 5.88
CA GLU A 109 12.46 -18.39 4.46
C GLU A 109 11.74 -17.07 4.14
N GLU A 110 11.87 -16.03 4.99
CA GLU A 110 11.11 -14.79 4.91
C GLU A 110 11.30 -14.01 3.59
N LEU A 111 12.41 -14.23 2.90
CA LEU A 111 12.74 -13.54 1.64
C LEU A 111 12.82 -14.47 0.44
N VAL A 112 12.42 -15.74 0.58
CA VAL A 112 12.39 -16.68 -0.55
C VAL A 112 11.28 -16.25 -1.52
N PRO A 113 11.57 -16.08 -2.83
CA PRO A 113 10.62 -15.52 -3.80
C PRO A 113 9.29 -16.27 -3.90
N GLU A 114 9.30 -17.60 -3.72
CA GLU A 114 8.09 -18.43 -3.75
C GLU A 114 7.22 -18.19 -2.51
N GLN A 115 7.86 -18.00 -1.34
CA GLN A 115 7.17 -17.77 -0.07
C GLN A 115 6.62 -16.35 0.07
N LEU A 116 7.19 -15.37 -0.67
CA LEU A 116 6.71 -13.98 -0.62
C LEU A 116 5.25 -13.86 -1.04
N LYS A 117 4.82 -14.62 -2.03
CA LYS A 117 3.42 -14.61 -2.52
C LYS A 117 2.45 -15.25 -1.52
N GLU A 118 2.90 -16.25 -0.79
CA GLU A 118 2.10 -16.97 0.22
C GLU A 118 1.90 -16.17 1.51
N GLY A 119 2.81 -15.25 1.82
CA GLY A 119 2.80 -14.41 3.01
C GLY A 119 2.40 -12.96 2.75
N GLY A 120 3.02 -12.05 3.50
CA GLY A 120 2.84 -10.59 3.39
C GLY A 120 3.73 -9.92 2.34
N GLY A 121 4.26 -10.66 1.38
CA GLY A 121 5.15 -10.16 0.34
C GLY A 121 6.52 -9.70 0.88
N LEU A 122 7.25 -9.00 0.01
CA LEU A 122 8.56 -8.44 0.34
C LEU A 122 8.46 -7.43 1.50
N LEU A 123 7.40 -6.60 1.54
CA LEU A 123 7.21 -5.61 2.61
C LEU A 123 6.93 -6.28 3.95
N GLY A 124 6.04 -7.26 4.00
CA GLY A 124 5.75 -8.01 5.22
C GLY A 124 6.94 -8.83 5.68
N GLY A 125 7.63 -9.51 4.76
CA GLY A 125 8.81 -10.33 5.04
C GLY A 125 9.99 -9.50 5.55
N ALA A 126 10.33 -8.39 4.89
CA ALA A 126 11.42 -7.51 5.32
C ALA A 126 11.12 -6.87 6.69
N PHE A 127 9.89 -6.43 6.91
CA PHE A 127 9.46 -5.87 8.20
C PHE A 127 9.52 -6.91 9.31
N LEU A 128 9.00 -8.12 9.07
CA LEU A 128 9.07 -9.23 10.03
C LEU A 128 10.51 -9.64 10.33
N LEU A 129 11.36 -9.74 9.30
CA LEU A 129 12.77 -10.08 9.48
C LEU A 129 13.49 -9.05 10.35
N ALA A 130 13.23 -7.76 10.12
CA ALA A 130 13.79 -6.70 10.96
C ALA A 130 13.35 -6.85 12.43
N LEU A 131 12.07 -7.10 12.67
CA LEU A 131 11.53 -7.31 14.02
C LEU A 131 12.13 -8.58 14.68
N ARG A 132 12.23 -9.67 13.93
CA ARG A 132 12.82 -10.93 14.43
C ARG A 132 14.30 -10.76 14.81
N ARG A 133 15.06 -9.98 14.03
CA ARG A 133 16.46 -9.68 14.34
C ARG A 133 16.63 -8.83 15.60
N LEU A 134 15.68 -7.92 15.86
CA LEU A 134 15.75 -7.02 17.02
C LEU A 134 15.22 -7.65 18.30
N SER A 135 14.14 -8.43 18.22
CA SER A 135 13.39 -8.91 19.40
C SER A 135 13.16 -10.42 19.43
N GLY A 136 13.74 -11.16 18.48
CA GLY A 136 13.50 -12.59 18.34
C GLY A 136 12.08 -12.90 17.79
N THR A 137 11.80 -14.19 17.59
CA THR A 137 10.53 -14.63 16.97
C THR A 137 9.32 -14.30 17.86
N ALA A 138 9.41 -14.56 19.17
CA ALA A 138 8.33 -14.27 20.11
C ALA A 138 8.12 -12.77 20.31
N GLY A 139 9.22 -12.00 20.41
CA GLY A 139 9.15 -10.54 20.53
C GLY A 139 8.55 -9.87 19.29
N ALA A 140 8.89 -10.34 18.11
CA ALA A 140 8.31 -9.87 16.86
C ALA A 140 6.78 -10.04 16.83
N LEU A 141 6.27 -11.20 17.27
CA LEU A 141 4.84 -11.47 17.34
C LEU A 141 4.13 -10.51 18.32
N ILE A 142 4.71 -10.28 19.50
CA ILE A 142 4.16 -9.36 20.49
C ILE A 142 4.09 -7.93 19.92
N ILE A 143 5.15 -7.47 19.24
CA ILE A 143 5.19 -6.13 18.64
C ILE A 143 4.17 -6.00 17.52
N LEU A 144 3.99 -7.03 16.67
CA LEU A 144 3.00 -7.04 15.60
C LEU A 144 1.58 -6.95 16.16
N ILE A 145 1.24 -7.74 17.19
CA ILE A 145 -0.06 -7.71 17.84
C ILE A 145 -0.31 -6.35 18.50
N ALA A 146 0.67 -5.83 19.23
CA ALA A 146 0.58 -4.50 19.85
C ALA A 146 0.39 -3.40 18.79
N GLY A 147 1.10 -3.47 17.66
CA GLY A 147 0.96 -2.55 16.54
C GLY A 147 -0.43 -2.58 15.91
N ILE A 148 -1.06 -3.75 15.79
CA ILE A 148 -2.43 -3.89 15.32
C ILE A 148 -3.41 -3.25 16.31
N ILE A 149 -3.28 -3.56 17.61
CA ILE A 149 -4.16 -3.01 18.64
C ILE A 149 -4.05 -1.48 18.72
N CYS A 150 -2.84 -0.92 18.61
CA CYS A 150 -2.62 0.53 18.63
C CYS A 150 -3.06 1.23 17.33
N GLY A 151 -3.15 0.49 16.21
CA GLY A 151 -3.52 1.04 14.90
C GLY A 151 -5.03 1.07 14.64
N VAL A 152 -5.81 0.38 15.44
CA VAL A 152 -7.28 0.37 15.39
C VAL A 152 -7.84 1.44 16.31
#